data_39bc54e028fd17714d0588e23e0b4bd9
#
_entry.id   39bc54e028fd17714d0588e23e0b4bd9
#
_cell.length_a   1.000
_cell.length_b   1.000
_cell.length_c   1.000
_cell.angle_alpha   90.00
_cell.angle_beta   90.00
_cell.angle_gamma   90.00
#
_symmetry.space_group_name_H-M   'P 1'
#
loop_
_entity.id
_entity.type
_entity.pdbx_description
1 polymer ?
#
loop_
_entity_poly.entity_id
_entity_poly.type
_entity_poly.pdbx_seq_one_letter_code
_entity_poly.pdbx_strand_id
1 'polypeptide(L)'
;MFMTDYFIVFPEGDTQEIRGRLPLNQLVDVNGNPVSLPLPTNRMVVFRVQKVSTNDYKGGSEIFHYLEQLSARELMEYVET
;
A
#
# COMPACT_ATOMS: atom_id res chain seq x y z
N MET A 1 11.14 18.68 17.75
CA MET A 1 10.92 18.38 16.32
C MET A 1 9.76 17.41 16.17
N PHE A 2 8.86 17.68 15.27
CA PHE A 2 7.72 16.79 14.98
C PHE A 2 8.13 15.82 13.87
N MET A 3 7.95 14.52 14.12
CA MET A 3 8.31 13.48 13.14
C MET A 3 7.08 12.72 12.70
N THR A 4 7.02 12.41 11.42
CA THR A 4 5.95 11.58 10.87
C THR A 4 6.59 10.38 10.19
N ASP A 5 6.17 9.18 10.62
CA ASP A 5 6.62 7.93 10.04
C ASP A 5 5.48 7.27 9.28
N TYR A 6 5.80 6.64 8.18
CA TYR A 6 4.80 6.04 7.29
C TYR A 6 5.06 4.54 7.19
N PHE A 7 3.98 3.77 7.29
CA PHE A 7 4.05 2.31 7.27
C PHE A 7 3.00 1.73 6.35
N ILE A 8 3.30 0.56 5.80
CA ILE A 8 2.29 -0.29 5.18
C ILE A 8 2.13 -1.54 6.04
N VAL A 9 0.90 -2.04 6.10
CA VAL A 9 0.56 -3.23 6.86
C VAL A 9 0.00 -4.25 5.88
N PHE A 10 0.73 -5.35 5.69
CA PHE A 10 0.30 -6.43 4.80
C PHE A 10 -0.83 -7.24 5.43
N PRO A 11 -1.62 -7.95 4.62
CA PRO A 11 -2.78 -8.71 5.15
C PRO A 11 -2.43 -9.71 6.26
N GLU A 12 -1.23 -10.28 6.22
CA GLU A 12 -0.79 -11.22 7.27
C GLU A 12 -0.34 -10.52 8.55
N GLY A 13 -0.28 -9.20 8.55
CA GLY A 13 0.07 -8.42 9.72
C GLY A 13 1.47 -7.83 9.73
N ASP A 14 2.32 -8.23 8.78
CA ASP A 14 3.66 -7.66 8.68
C ASP A 14 3.59 -6.17 8.37
N THR A 15 4.49 -5.41 9.00
CA THR A 15 4.56 -3.97 8.84
C THR A 15 5.92 -3.59 8.26
N GLN A 16 5.90 -2.66 7.31
CA GLN A 16 7.10 -2.18 6.68
C GLN A 16 7.08 -0.65 6.63
N GLU A 17 8.17 -0.01 7.00
CA GLU A 17 8.29 1.44 6.91
C GLU A 17 8.48 1.84 5.45
N ILE A 18 7.80 2.93 5.06
CA ILE A 18 7.91 3.50 3.71
C ILE A 18 8.27 4.98 3.81
N ARG A 19 8.60 5.60 2.70
CA ARG A 19 9.15 6.95 2.70
C ARG A 19 8.11 8.05 2.82
N GLY A 20 6.87 7.78 2.45
CA GLY A 20 5.87 8.82 2.44
C GLY A 20 4.47 8.27 2.36
N ARG A 21 3.51 9.18 2.33
CA ARG A 21 2.10 8.85 2.32
C ARG A 21 1.68 8.28 0.96
N LEU A 22 0.84 7.24 1.01
CA LEU A 22 0.22 6.67 -0.18
C LEU A 22 -1.26 7.04 -0.19
N PRO A 23 -1.82 7.36 -1.36
CA PRO A 23 -3.25 7.63 -1.44
C PRO A 23 -4.06 6.33 -1.32
N LEU A 24 -5.32 6.48 -0.94
CA LEU A 24 -6.26 5.36 -0.96
C LEU A 24 -6.32 4.79 -2.37
N ASN A 25 -6.46 3.47 -2.46
CA ASN A 25 -6.52 2.73 -3.73
C ASN A 25 -5.21 2.66 -4.50
N GLN A 26 -4.10 3.18 -3.94
CA GLN A 26 -2.80 3.03 -4.58
C GLN A 26 -2.42 1.56 -4.64
N LEU A 27 -1.97 1.10 -5.81
CA LEU A 27 -1.47 -0.25 -5.98
C LEU A 27 0.02 -0.28 -5.67
N VAL A 28 0.43 -1.27 -4.89
CA VAL A 28 1.83 -1.44 -4.51
C VAL A 28 2.24 -2.91 -4.67
N ASP A 29 3.53 -3.12 -4.85
CA ASP A 29 4.09 -4.47 -4.97
C ASP A 29 4.47 -5.04 -3.60
N VAL A 30 5.13 -6.20 -3.60
CA VAL A 30 5.52 -6.89 -2.35
C VAL A 30 6.54 -6.10 -1.54
N ASN A 31 7.19 -5.13 -2.15
CA ASN A 31 8.18 -4.29 -1.47
C ASN A 31 7.59 -2.94 -1.04
N GLY A 32 6.30 -2.73 -1.28
CA GLY A 32 5.64 -1.48 -0.93
C GLY A 32 5.85 -0.36 -1.92
N ASN A 33 6.39 -0.65 -3.09
CA ASN A 33 6.60 0.36 -4.11
C ASN A 33 5.36 0.50 -5.00
N PRO A 34 4.99 1.74 -5.38
CA PRO A 34 3.87 1.94 -6.30
C PRO A 34 4.08 1.18 -7.62
N VAL A 35 3.01 0.60 -8.11
CA VAL A 35 3.01 -0.17 -9.36
C VAL A 35 2.58 0.73 -10.50
N SER A 36 3.33 0.67 -11.61
CA SER A 36 2.97 1.43 -12.81
C SER A 36 1.82 0.76 -13.56
N LEU A 37 0.88 1.58 -14.01
CA LEU A 37 -0.25 1.09 -14.79
C LEU A 37 -0.09 1.48 -16.26
N PRO A 38 -0.59 0.66 -17.19
CA PRO A 38 -1.32 -0.60 -16.97
C PRO A 38 -0.38 -1.73 -16.54
N LEU A 39 -0.96 -2.76 -15.91
CA LEU A 39 -0.19 -3.93 -15.51
C LEU A 39 0.16 -4.79 -16.73
N PRO A 40 1.34 -5.39 -16.76
CA PRO A 40 1.71 -6.26 -17.89
C PRO A 40 0.98 -7.59 -17.87
N THR A 41 0.53 -8.02 -16.70
CA THR A 41 -0.14 -9.32 -16.53
C THR A 41 -0.97 -9.30 -15.26
N ASN A 42 -1.93 -10.23 -15.16
CA ASN A 42 -2.66 -10.46 -13.91
C ASN A 42 -2.03 -11.58 -13.07
N ARG A 43 -0.86 -12.06 -13.48
CA ARG A 43 -0.14 -13.13 -12.76
C ARG A 43 0.98 -12.53 -11.92
N MET A 44 0.63 -11.65 -11.01
CA MET A 44 1.58 -11.00 -10.13
C MET A 44 0.92 -10.71 -8.80
N VAL A 45 1.73 -10.48 -7.79
CA VAL A 45 1.21 -10.12 -6.46
C VAL A 45 1.16 -8.61 -6.37
N VAL A 46 -0.05 -8.08 -6.20
CA VAL A 46 -0.29 -6.65 -6.07
C VAL A 46 -1.24 -6.42 -4.91
N PHE A 47 -0.94 -5.40 -4.14
CA PHE A 47 -1.77 -4.98 -3.02
C PHE A 47 -2.36 -3.60 -3.31
N ARG A 48 -3.48 -3.31 -2.65
CA ARG A 48 -4.13 -2.00 -2.78
C ARG A 48 -4.29 -1.42 -1.38
N VAL A 49 -4.03 -0.12 -1.25
CA VAL A 49 -4.27 0.60 0.01
C VAL A 49 -5.78 0.71 0.21
N GLN A 50 -6.33 -0.02 1.19
CA GLN A 50 -7.77 -0.02 1.44
C GLN A 50 -8.18 0.88 2.61
N LYS A 51 -7.25 1.21 3.49
CA LYS A 51 -7.55 2.00 4.67
C LYS A 51 -6.28 2.69 5.14
N VAL A 52 -6.43 3.92 5.62
CA VAL A 52 -5.32 4.68 6.20
C VAL A 52 -5.74 5.09 7.61
N SER A 53 -4.88 4.87 8.58
CA SER A 53 -5.11 5.33 9.94
C SER A 53 -3.89 6.08 10.45
N THR A 54 -4.13 6.96 11.42
CA THR A 54 -3.09 7.78 12.01
C THR A 54 -3.06 7.54 13.50
N ASN A 55 -1.87 7.36 14.04
CA ASN A 55 -1.64 7.27 15.46
C ASN A 55 -0.74 8.44 15.88
N ASP A 56 -1.34 9.38 16.61
CA ASP A 56 -0.60 10.57 17.08
C ASP A 56 -0.02 10.30 18.46
N TYR A 57 1.20 10.75 18.67
CA TYR A 57 1.85 10.66 19.96
C TYR A 57 2.63 11.95 20.21
N LYS A 58 3.16 12.11 21.40
CA LYS A 58 3.92 13.32 21.74
C LYS A 58 5.20 13.36 20.89
N GLY A 59 5.30 14.38 20.05
CA GLY A 59 6.45 14.59 19.17
C GLY A 59 6.32 14.02 17.78
N GLY A 60 5.17 13.39 17.43
CA GLY A 60 5.02 12.89 16.07
C GLY A 60 3.73 12.16 15.79
N SER A 61 3.70 11.53 14.62
CA SER A 61 2.58 10.70 14.16
C SER A 61 3.12 9.49 13.43
N GLU A 62 2.33 8.42 13.45
CA GLU A 62 2.56 7.24 12.63
C GLU A 62 1.37 7.06 11.72
N ILE A 63 1.61 6.90 10.43
CA ILE A 63 0.54 6.72 9.45
C ILE A 63 0.64 5.31 8.90
N PHE A 64 -0.45 4.56 9.07
CA PHE A 64 -0.50 3.15 8.66
C PHE A 64 -1.42 3.00 7.46
N HIS A 65 -0.89 2.38 6.41
CA HIS A 65 -1.64 2.08 5.19
C HIS A 65 -1.91 0.58 5.19
N TYR A 66 -3.18 0.22 5.40
CA TYR A 66 -3.58 -1.19 5.43
C TYR A 66 -3.83 -1.68 4.02
N LEU A 67 -3.17 -2.76 3.67
CA LEU A 67 -3.21 -3.31 2.32
C LEU A 67 -4.15 -4.50 2.23
N GLU A 68 -4.78 -4.66 1.06
CA GLU A 68 -5.47 -5.88 0.70
C GLU A 68 -4.81 -6.44 -0.56
N GLN A 69 -4.70 -7.76 -0.64
CA GLN A 69 -4.16 -8.38 -1.84
C GLN A 69 -5.26 -8.48 -2.89
N LEU A 70 -4.95 -8.06 -4.10
CA LEU A 70 -5.91 -8.15 -5.19
C LEU A 70 -5.92 -9.55 -5.79
N SER A 71 -7.11 -10.05 -6.13
CA SER A 71 -7.25 -11.33 -6.82
C SER A 71 -6.86 -11.19 -8.28
N ALA A 72 -6.63 -12.31 -8.95
CA ALA A 72 -6.32 -12.30 -10.38
C ALA A 72 -7.44 -11.64 -11.19
N ARG A 73 -8.69 -11.84 -10.78
CA ARG A 73 -9.85 -11.21 -11.44
C ARG A 73 -9.80 -9.69 -11.28
N GLU A 74 -9.49 -9.19 -10.10
CA GLU A 74 -9.38 -7.76 -9.86
C GLU A 74 -8.23 -7.15 -10.67
N LEU A 75 -7.11 -7.88 -10.75
CA LEU A 75 -5.95 -7.41 -11.50
C LEU A 75 -6.23 -7.27 -13.00
N MET A 76 -7.15 -8.09 -13.54
CA MET A 76 -7.51 -7.99 -14.96
C MET A 76 -8.04 -6.61 -15.34
N GLU A 77 -8.64 -5.90 -14.40
CA GLU A 77 -9.16 -4.55 -14.66
C GLU A 77 -8.03 -3.54 -14.92
N TYR A 78 -6.82 -3.87 -14.51
CA TYR A 78 -5.66 -3.00 -14.64
C TYR A 78 -4.68 -3.45 -15.72
N VAL A 79 -4.95 -4.60 -16.35
CA VAL A 79 -4.10 -5.12 -17.44
C VAL A 79 -4.52 -4.47 -18.74
N GLU A 80 -3.54 -4.06 -19.54
CA GLU A 80 -3.81 -3.51 -20.85
C GLU A 80 -4.34 -4.59 -21.79
N THR A 81 -5.45 -4.31 -22.46
CA THR A 81 -6.07 -5.23 -23.42
C THR A 81 -5.78 -4.82 -24.85
#